data_ad67472dc37f98006dd055393bc8f790
#
_entry.id   ad67472dc37f98006dd055393bc8f790
#
_cell.length_a   1.000
_cell.length_b   1.000
_cell.length_c   1.000
_cell.angle_alpha   90.00
_cell.angle_beta   90.00
_cell.angle_gamma   90.00
#
_symmetry.space_group_name_H-M   'P 1'
#
loop_
_entity.id
_entity.type
_entity.pdbx_description
1 polymer ?
#
loop_
_entity_poly.entity_id
_entity_poly.type
_entity_poly.pdbx_seq_one_letter_code
_entity_poly.pdbx_strand_id
1 'polypeptide(L)'
;MDFTKMHGLGNDYIFLNCMESTPENLGELARRLSDRRFGVGGDGIICICPSNRADFKMRMFNADGSEGAMCGNGIRCFGKYVYDKKLTDKQHLTIETLSGERELSLMVRGKQVYSAVVNMGIPILKPPVLLQIEEAEYTAVPVSMGNPHAVIEVEGPTALDLQAIGPAVENHQAFPGGVNAEFIKVLNRAELQMRVWERGSGETLACGTGACASAAAMISAGKLGREAVVHLSGGDLTVRWDEKSGHMFMTGPAVTVFDGKLDD
;
A
#
# COMPACT_ATOMS: atom_id res chain seq x y z
N MET A 1 -22.20 -15.23 6.45
CA MET A 1 -20.77 -15.31 6.09
C MET A 1 -19.95 -14.50 7.10
N ASP A 2 -18.87 -15.07 7.69
CA ASP A 2 -18.03 -14.36 8.66
C ASP A 2 -16.98 -13.48 7.95
N PHE A 3 -16.66 -12.34 8.55
CA PHE A 3 -15.64 -11.42 8.04
C PHE A 3 -14.85 -10.77 9.18
N THR A 4 -13.69 -10.22 8.84
CA THR A 4 -12.89 -9.39 9.76
C THR A 4 -12.62 -8.04 9.11
N LYS A 5 -12.93 -6.94 9.79
CA LYS A 5 -12.56 -5.59 9.39
C LYS A 5 -11.16 -5.27 9.88
N MET A 6 -10.27 -4.88 8.96
CA MET A 6 -8.89 -4.54 9.28
C MET A 6 -8.43 -3.32 8.50
N HIS A 7 -7.40 -2.63 8.99
CA HIS A 7 -6.73 -1.56 8.27
C HIS A 7 -5.22 -1.54 8.46
N GLY A 8 -4.51 -1.05 7.45
CA GLY A 8 -3.12 -0.62 7.54
C GLY A 8 -3.05 0.89 7.29
N LEU A 9 -2.85 1.68 8.35
CA LEU A 9 -2.74 3.15 8.26
C LEU A 9 -3.99 3.83 7.67
N GLY A 10 -5.18 3.37 8.05
CA GLY A 10 -6.45 3.92 7.58
C GLY A 10 -6.95 3.36 6.25
N ASN A 11 -6.12 2.70 5.44
CA ASN A 11 -6.58 1.96 4.27
C ASN A 11 -7.22 0.64 4.73
N ASP A 12 -8.54 0.55 4.62
CA ASP A 12 -9.38 -0.40 5.35
C ASP A 12 -10.09 -1.40 4.44
N TYR A 13 -9.94 -2.68 4.75
CA TYR A 13 -10.50 -3.79 3.98
C TYR A 13 -11.35 -4.73 4.84
N ILE A 14 -12.24 -5.45 4.16
CA ILE A 14 -13.06 -6.53 4.70
C ILE A 14 -12.38 -7.84 4.31
N PHE A 15 -11.91 -8.61 5.29
CA PHE A 15 -11.19 -9.86 5.08
C PHE A 15 -12.14 -11.04 5.15
N LEU A 16 -12.08 -11.91 4.14
CA LEU A 16 -12.90 -13.11 4.01
C LEU A 16 -12.02 -14.35 4.01
N ASN A 17 -12.35 -15.33 4.83
CA ASN A 17 -11.68 -16.63 4.79
C ASN A 17 -12.28 -17.49 3.66
N CYS A 18 -11.52 -17.68 2.61
CA CYS A 18 -11.87 -18.45 1.42
C CYS A 18 -11.03 -19.74 1.30
N MET A 19 -10.54 -20.28 2.43
CA MET A 19 -9.71 -21.48 2.42
C MET A 19 -10.50 -22.74 2.05
N GLU A 20 -11.76 -22.83 2.43
CA GLU A 20 -12.63 -23.99 2.14
C GLU A 20 -13.58 -23.71 0.97
N SER A 21 -14.10 -22.51 0.88
CA SER A 21 -15.03 -22.10 -0.19
C SER A 21 -14.85 -20.62 -0.53
N THR A 22 -14.96 -20.29 -1.81
CA THR A 22 -14.89 -18.93 -2.30
C THR A 22 -16.28 -18.48 -2.77
N PRO A 23 -16.81 -17.33 -2.29
CA PRO A 23 -18.07 -16.80 -2.78
C PRO A 23 -18.02 -16.56 -4.30
N GLU A 24 -19.17 -16.74 -4.95
CA GLU A 24 -19.35 -16.36 -6.34
C GLU A 24 -19.33 -14.83 -6.46
N ASN A 25 -18.98 -14.31 -7.65
CA ASN A 25 -19.05 -12.87 -7.99
C ASN A 25 -18.37 -11.94 -6.98
N LEU A 26 -17.08 -12.22 -6.65
CA LEU A 26 -16.33 -11.42 -5.67
C LEU A 26 -16.32 -9.92 -5.98
N GLY A 27 -16.36 -9.51 -7.25
CA GLY A 27 -16.45 -8.11 -7.64
C GLY A 27 -17.76 -7.45 -7.22
N GLU A 28 -18.89 -8.14 -7.36
CA GLU A 28 -20.20 -7.65 -6.90
C GLU A 28 -20.27 -7.63 -5.37
N LEU A 29 -19.74 -8.68 -4.74
CA LEU A 29 -19.63 -8.75 -3.29
C LEU A 29 -18.80 -7.59 -2.73
N ALA A 30 -17.69 -7.25 -3.40
CA ALA A 30 -16.85 -6.11 -3.03
C ALA A 30 -17.62 -4.79 -3.09
N ARG A 31 -18.38 -4.52 -4.17
CA ARG A 31 -19.20 -3.31 -4.27
C ARG A 31 -20.22 -3.22 -3.13
N ARG A 32 -20.92 -4.32 -2.86
CA ARG A 32 -21.94 -4.37 -1.81
C ARG A 32 -21.35 -4.17 -0.42
N LEU A 33 -20.29 -4.90 -0.09
CA LEU A 33 -19.73 -4.86 1.25
C LEU A 33 -18.94 -3.58 1.53
N SER A 34 -18.33 -3.00 0.50
CA SER A 34 -17.48 -1.79 0.65
C SER A 34 -18.30 -0.52 0.78
N ASP A 35 -19.60 -0.53 0.46
CA ASP A 35 -20.46 0.64 0.66
C ASP A 35 -20.44 1.05 2.14
N ARG A 36 -20.04 2.31 2.41
CA ARG A 36 -19.87 2.82 3.78
C ARG A 36 -21.18 3.17 4.48
N ARG A 37 -22.31 3.13 3.77
CA ARG A 37 -23.64 3.45 4.30
C ARG A 37 -24.55 2.25 4.33
N PHE A 38 -24.48 1.39 3.31
CA PHE A 38 -25.38 0.25 3.13
C PHE A 38 -24.68 -1.12 3.25
N GLY A 39 -23.35 -1.13 3.39
CA GLY A 39 -22.54 -2.31 3.61
C GLY A 39 -21.77 -2.27 4.94
N VAL A 40 -20.67 -3.01 5.01
CA VAL A 40 -19.71 -2.95 6.12
C VAL A 40 -18.87 -1.67 6.03
N GLY A 41 -18.66 -1.18 4.82
CA GLY A 41 -17.82 -0.03 4.50
C GLY A 41 -16.34 -0.40 4.44
N GLY A 42 -15.65 0.05 3.40
CA GLY A 42 -14.23 -0.17 3.23
C GLY A 42 -13.73 0.20 1.85
N ASP A 43 -12.41 0.13 1.66
CA ASP A 43 -11.77 0.37 0.36
C ASP A 43 -11.87 -0.85 -0.56
N GLY A 44 -12.35 -1.99 -0.03
CA GLY A 44 -12.54 -3.22 -0.77
C GLY A 44 -12.63 -4.45 0.12
N ILE A 45 -12.53 -5.61 -0.52
CA ILE A 45 -12.43 -6.91 0.16
C ILE A 45 -11.08 -7.57 -0.13
N ILE A 46 -10.60 -8.37 0.82
CA ILE A 46 -9.42 -9.24 0.65
C ILE A 46 -9.81 -10.66 1.03
N CYS A 47 -9.64 -11.59 0.07
CA CYS A 47 -9.91 -12.99 0.26
C CYS A 47 -8.62 -13.76 0.56
N ILE A 48 -8.64 -14.56 1.64
CA ILE A 48 -7.59 -15.49 2.01
C ILE A 48 -7.89 -16.82 1.31
N CYS A 49 -7.11 -17.16 0.29
CA CYS A 49 -7.33 -18.35 -0.53
C CYS A 49 -6.17 -19.35 -0.40
N PRO A 50 -6.40 -20.64 -0.69
CA PRO A 50 -5.32 -21.62 -0.81
C PRO A 50 -4.42 -21.29 -1.99
N SER A 51 -3.13 -21.67 -1.91
CA SER A 51 -2.15 -21.58 -2.99
C SER A 51 -1.45 -22.89 -3.19
N ASN A 52 -1.08 -23.20 -4.44
CA ASN A 52 -0.22 -24.34 -4.78
C ASN A 52 1.27 -23.95 -4.90
N ARG A 53 1.60 -22.65 -4.73
CA ARG A 53 2.96 -22.12 -4.95
C ARG A 53 3.52 -21.43 -3.72
N ALA A 54 2.66 -20.89 -2.87
CA ALA A 54 3.00 -20.10 -1.69
C ALA A 54 2.25 -20.64 -0.46
N ASP A 55 2.50 -20.08 0.70
CA ASP A 55 1.75 -20.47 1.92
C ASP A 55 0.26 -20.15 1.78
N PHE A 56 -0.06 -19.02 1.15
CA PHE A 56 -1.44 -18.56 0.88
C PHE A 56 -1.51 -17.76 -0.41
N LYS A 57 -2.74 -17.52 -0.89
CA LYS A 57 -3.03 -16.63 -2.00
C LYS A 57 -3.95 -15.51 -1.56
N MET A 58 -3.54 -14.28 -1.86
CA MET A 58 -4.32 -13.06 -1.67
C MET A 58 -5.03 -12.71 -2.97
N ARG A 59 -6.36 -12.61 -2.91
CA ARG A 59 -7.17 -11.93 -3.92
C ARG A 59 -7.78 -10.70 -3.30
N MET A 60 -7.64 -9.57 -3.94
CA MET A 60 -8.24 -8.33 -3.47
C MET A 60 -9.13 -7.71 -4.53
N PHE A 61 -10.21 -7.11 -4.10
CA PHE A 61 -11.15 -6.39 -4.96
C PHE A 61 -11.40 -5.02 -4.36
N ASN A 62 -11.26 -4.00 -5.18
CA ASN A 62 -11.54 -2.62 -4.82
C ASN A 62 -13.05 -2.41 -4.59
N ALA A 63 -13.43 -1.28 -3.99
CA ALA A 63 -14.83 -0.93 -3.76
C ALA A 63 -15.67 -0.82 -5.05
N ASP A 64 -15.04 -0.57 -6.21
CA ASP A 64 -15.70 -0.57 -7.52
C ASP A 64 -15.88 -1.98 -8.11
N GLY A 65 -15.40 -3.01 -7.43
CA GLY A 65 -15.45 -4.42 -7.83
C GLY A 65 -14.34 -4.88 -8.76
N SER A 66 -13.41 -4.01 -9.14
CA SER A 66 -12.23 -4.39 -9.92
C SER A 66 -11.26 -5.23 -9.09
N GLU A 67 -10.63 -6.26 -9.68
CA GLU A 67 -9.60 -7.04 -8.98
C GLU A 67 -8.28 -6.29 -9.03
N GLY A 68 -7.72 -5.99 -7.84
CA GLY A 68 -6.44 -5.31 -7.69
C GLY A 68 -5.27 -6.28 -7.64
N ALA A 69 -4.11 -5.83 -8.12
CA ALA A 69 -2.92 -6.69 -8.20
C ALA A 69 -2.28 -6.98 -6.84
N MET A 70 -2.15 -5.97 -6.00
CA MET A 70 -1.58 -6.05 -4.64
C MET A 70 -1.77 -4.70 -3.93
N CYS A 71 -1.97 -4.75 -2.60
CA CYS A 71 -1.99 -3.58 -1.73
C CYS A 71 -0.99 -3.78 -0.58
N GLY A 72 -0.01 -2.88 -0.45
CA GLY A 72 1.00 -2.95 0.61
C GLY A 72 0.41 -2.86 2.02
N ASN A 73 -0.67 -2.10 2.21
CA ASN A 73 -1.38 -2.01 3.49
C ASN A 73 -2.19 -3.30 3.75
N GLY A 74 -2.92 -3.76 2.73
CA GLY A 74 -3.74 -4.97 2.80
C GLY A 74 -2.92 -6.23 3.07
N ILE A 75 -1.73 -6.37 2.46
CA ILE A 75 -0.92 -7.58 2.64
C ILE A 75 -0.32 -7.69 4.06
N ARG A 76 -0.05 -6.56 4.76
CA ARG A 76 0.34 -6.58 6.17
C ARG A 76 -0.80 -7.11 7.04
N CYS A 77 -2.03 -6.64 6.78
CA CYS A 77 -3.24 -7.14 7.45
C CYS A 77 -3.49 -8.60 7.13
N PHE A 78 -3.23 -9.04 5.88
CA PHE A 78 -3.31 -10.45 5.49
C PHE A 78 -2.40 -11.33 6.35
N GLY A 79 -1.13 -10.96 6.50
CA GLY A 79 -0.19 -11.67 7.35
C GLY A 79 -0.66 -11.76 8.81
N LYS A 80 -1.16 -10.63 9.35
CA LYS A 80 -1.76 -10.61 10.70
C LYS A 80 -2.99 -11.53 10.78
N TYR A 81 -3.87 -11.48 9.80
CA TYR A 81 -5.09 -12.29 9.76
C TYR A 81 -4.76 -13.79 9.87
N VAL A 82 -3.91 -14.31 8.96
CA VAL A 82 -3.62 -15.74 8.91
C VAL A 82 -2.94 -16.25 10.17
N TYR A 83 -2.11 -15.42 10.80
CA TYR A 83 -1.46 -15.78 12.06
C TYR A 83 -2.42 -15.71 13.26
N ASP A 84 -3.10 -14.58 13.45
CA ASP A 84 -3.96 -14.35 14.61
C ASP A 84 -5.20 -15.27 14.60
N LYS A 85 -5.74 -15.60 13.41
CA LYS A 85 -6.84 -16.56 13.21
C LYS A 85 -6.39 -18.02 13.21
N LYS A 86 -5.10 -18.30 13.46
CA LYS A 86 -4.56 -19.67 13.57
C LYS A 86 -4.66 -20.49 12.29
N LEU A 87 -4.62 -19.85 11.12
CA LEU A 87 -4.46 -20.56 9.86
C LEU A 87 -3.00 -21.02 9.65
N THR A 88 -2.06 -20.39 10.36
CA THR A 88 -0.64 -20.78 10.42
C THR A 88 -0.01 -20.31 11.74
N ASP A 89 1.11 -20.92 12.12
CA ASP A 89 2.01 -20.48 13.21
C ASP A 89 3.34 -19.90 12.68
N LYS A 90 3.52 -19.88 11.35
CA LYS A 90 4.70 -19.31 10.71
C LYS A 90 4.73 -17.80 10.86
N GLN A 91 5.93 -17.25 11.14
CA GLN A 91 6.20 -15.81 11.17
C GLN A 91 6.85 -15.30 9.88
N HIS A 92 7.32 -16.20 9.01
CA HIS A 92 7.79 -15.91 7.66
C HIS A 92 6.85 -16.58 6.68
N LEU A 93 6.25 -15.77 5.82
CA LEU A 93 5.19 -16.20 4.90
C LEU A 93 5.52 -15.78 3.47
N THR A 94 5.13 -16.65 2.55
CA THR A 94 5.04 -16.33 1.14
C THR A 94 3.58 -16.21 0.74
N ILE A 95 3.24 -15.13 0.04
CA ILE A 95 1.87 -14.84 -0.39
C ILE A 95 1.84 -14.69 -1.91
N GLU A 96 1.07 -15.55 -2.58
CA GLU A 96 0.77 -15.39 -3.98
C GLU A 96 -0.18 -14.21 -4.19
N THR A 97 0.19 -13.28 -5.09
CA THR A 97 -0.64 -12.15 -5.52
C THR A 97 -0.68 -12.06 -7.04
N LEU A 98 -1.56 -11.24 -7.61
CA LEU A 98 -1.57 -10.99 -9.07
C LEU A 98 -0.28 -10.28 -9.54
N SER A 99 0.42 -9.55 -8.65
CA SER A 99 1.71 -8.91 -8.95
C SER A 99 2.92 -9.81 -8.66
N GLY A 100 2.70 -11.11 -8.49
CA GLY A 100 3.74 -12.09 -8.14
C GLY A 100 3.73 -12.45 -6.65
N GLU A 101 4.69 -13.27 -6.26
CA GLU A 101 4.88 -13.70 -4.87
C GLU A 101 5.46 -12.56 -4.02
N ARG A 102 5.02 -12.47 -2.77
CA ARG A 102 5.50 -11.52 -1.77
C ARG A 102 5.92 -12.25 -0.51
N GLU A 103 7.04 -11.85 0.04
CA GLU A 103 7.56 -12.36 1.31
C GLU A 103 7.20 -11.40 2.44
N LEU A 104 6.69 -11.95 3.53
CA LEU A 104 6.36 -11.22 4.75
C LEU A 104 7.10 -11.80 5.93
N SER A 105 7.55 -10.91 6.83
CA SER A 105 8.03 -11.28 8.17
C SER A 105 7.14 -10.62 9.20
N LEU A 106 6.48 -11.43 10.04
CA LEU A 106 5.53 -10.96 11.05
C LEU A 106 6.24 -10.63 12.35
N MET A 107 5.92 -9.46 12.90
CA MET A 107 6.41 -9.03 14.21
C MET A 107 5.34 -9.33 15.25
N VAL A 108 5.63 -10.32 16.11
CA VAL A 108 4.68 -10.85 17.10
C VAL A 108 5.01 -10.34 18.50
N ARG A 109 4.00 -9.91 19.24
CA ARG A 109 4.11 -9.61 20.66
C ARG A 109 2.99 -10.38 21.40
N GLY A 110 3.40 -11.18 22.38
CA GLY A 110 2.48 -12.14 22.99
C GLY A 110 2.06 -13.19 21.97
N LYS A 111 0.79 -13.21 21.60
CA LYS A 111 0.22 -14.14 20.61
C LYS A 111 -0.40 -13.42 19.41
N GLN A 112 -0.10 -12.15 19.22
CA GLN A 112 -0.69 -11.33 18.17
C GLN A 112 0.37 -10.60 17.35
N VAL A 113 0.13 -10.49 16.05
CA VAL A 113 0.93 -9.67 15.15
C VAL A 113 0.56 -8.21 15.36
N TYR A 114 1.58 -7.36 15.59
CA TYR A 114 1.39 -5.91 15.70
C TYR A 114 1.93 -5.13 14.49
N SER A 115 2.86 -5.73 13.74
CA SER A 115 3.48 -5.14 12.57
C SER A 115 3.96 -6.23 11.62
N ALA A 116 4.18 -5.91 10.36
CA ALA A 116 4.76 -6.81 9.38
C ALA A 116 5.76 -6.08 8.48
N VAL A 117 6.84 -6.79 8.14
CA VAL A 117 7.81 -6.39 7.12
C VAL A 117 7.41 -7.05 5.82
N VAL A 118 7.32 -6.28 4.76
CA VAL A 118 6.97 -6.74 3.40
C VAL A 118 8.16 -6.51 2.48
N ASN A 119 8.57 -7.53 1.74
CA ASN A 119 9.49 -7.37 0.62
C ASN A 119 8.75 -6.75 -0.56
N MET A 120 9.04 -5.48 -0.84
CA MET A 120 8.38 -4.69 -1.88
C MET A 120 9.03 -4.82 -3.26
N GLY A 121 10.14 -5.58 -3.36
CA GLY A 121 10.91 -5.74 -4.59
C GLY A 121 11.94 -4.64 -4.83
N ILE A 122 12.42 -4.54 -6.06
CA ILE A 122 13.49 -3.63 -6.46
C ILE A 122 12.89 -2.36 -7.09
N PRO A 123 13.21 -1.15 -6.59
CA PRO A 123 12.78 0.09 -7.20
C PRO A 123 13.50 0.33 -8.54
N ILE A 124 12.76 0.83 -9.54
CA ILE A 124 13.34 1.24 -10.82
C ILE A 124 13.20 2.75 -10.93
N LEU A 125 14.32 3.46 -10.78
CA LEU A 125 14.37 4.91 -10.90
C LEU A 125 14.64 5.32 -12.35
N LYS A 126 14.04 6.43 -12.77
CA LYS A 126 14.31 7.09 -14.05
C LYS A 126 14.86 8.49 -13.81
N PRO A 127 15.51 9.12 -14.82
CA PRO A 127 15.95 10.50 -14.71
C PRO A 127 14.79 11.44 -14.33
N PRO A 128 15.06 12.48 -13.53
CA PRO A 128 14.07 13.50 -13.20
C PRO A 128 13.44 14.14 -14.44
N VAL A 129 12.17 14.48 -14.34
CA VAL A 129 11.41 15.19 -15.38
C VAL A 129 10.84 16.49 -14.82
N LEU A 130 10.79 17.52 -15.66
CA LEU A 130 10.15 18.79 -15.33
C LEU A 130 8.68 18.71 -15.70
N LEU A 131 7.82 19.10 -14.78
CA LEU A 131 6.38 19.16 -14.93
C LEU A 131 5.97 20.62 -14.88
N GLN A 132 5.40 21.15 -15.98
CA GLN A 132 4.76 22.46 -15.99
C GLN A 132 3.31 22.27 -15.60
N ILE A 133 2.93 22.77 -14.44
CA ILE A 133 1.56 22.72 -13.93
C ILE A 133 1.12 24.17 -13.65
N GLU A 134 0.20 24.66 -14.46
CA GLU A 134 -0.19 26.06 -14.50
C GLU A 134 1.04 26.96 -14.66
N GLU A 135 1.25 27.91 -13.73
CA GLU A 135 2.40 28.83 -13.74
C GLU A 135 3.63 28.29 -12.97
N ALA A 136 3.50 27.12 -12.32
CA ALA A 136 4.55 26.53 -11.50
C ALA A 136 5.28 25.38 -12.22
N GLU A 137 6.59 25.28 -11.96
CA GLU A 137 7.43 24.18 -12.43
C GLU A 137 7.80 23.28 -11.25
N TYR A 138 7.61 21.96 -11.44
CA TYR A 138 7.96 20.93 -10.46
C TYR A 138 8.96 19.94 -11.06
N THR A 139 9.95 19.55 -10.28
CA THR A 139 10.84 18.45 -10.63
C THR A 139 10.30 17.16 -10.00
N ALA A 140 9.92 16.21 -10.83
CA ALA A 140 9.47 14.89 -10.40
C ALA A 140 10.54 13.83 -10.69
N VAL A 141 10.78 12.92 -9.76
CA VAL A 141 11.59 11.71 -9.96
C VAL A 141 10.65 10.54 -10.23
N PRO A 142 10.61 10.01 -11.47
CA PRO A 142 9.79 8.85 -11.77
C PRO A 142 10.43 7.59 -11.17
N VAL A 143 9.63 6.83 -10.41
CA VAL A 143 10.03 5.56 -9.78
C VAL A 143 8.97 4.50 -10.06
N SER A 144 9.38 3.28 -10.40
CA SER A 144 8.47 2.14 -10.46
C SER A 144 8.72 1.19 -9.28
N MET A 145 7.67 0.84 -8.57
CA MET A 145 7.59 -0.23 -7.58
C MET A 145 6.73 -1.40 -8.09
N GLY A 146 6.64 -1.55 -9.44
CA GLY A 146 5.67 -2.39 -10.12
C GLY A 146 4.46 -1.61 -10.61
N ASN A 147 4.20 -0.44 -10.03
CA ASN A 147 3.29 0.60 -10.47
C ASN A 147 4.05 1.94 -10.53
N PRO A 148 3.57 2.92 -11.35
CA PRO A 148 4.30 4.17 -11.57
C PRO A 148 4.07 5.19 -10.45
N HIS A 149 5.17 5.86 -10.05
CA HIS A 149 5.19 6.93 -9.05
C HIS A 149 5.96 8.15 -9.57
N ALA A 150 5.50 9.34 -9.25
CA ALA A 150 6.17 10.62 -9.47
C ALA A 150 6.46 11.27 -8.12
N VAL A 151 7.72 11.21 -7.69
CA VAL A 151 8.16 11.77 -6.41
C VAL A 151 8.57 13.22 -6.60
N ILE A 152 7.88 14.12 -5.91
CA ILE A 152 8.06 15.58 -6.01
C ILE A 152 8.42 16.13 -4.62
N GLU A 153 9.62 16.68 -4.49
CA GLU A 153 10.04 17.32 -3.24
C GLU A 153 9.49 18.75 -3.18
N VAL A 154 8.85 19.10 -2.06
CA VAL A 154 8.21 20.39 -1.83
C VAL A 154 8.52 20.90 -0.42
N GLU A 155 8.41 22.22 -0.19
CA GLU A 155 8.70 22.84 1.12
C GLU A 155 7.70 22.45 2.22
N GLY A 156 6.44 22.20 1.85
CA GLY A 156 5.38 21.88 2.81
C GLY A 156 4.27 21.04 2.23
N PRO A 157 4.40 19.69 2.25
CA PRO A 157 3.37 18.81 1.70
C PRO A 157 1.98 19.04 2.30
N THR A 158 1.92 19.37 3.61
CA THR A 158 0.66 19.60 4.34
C THR A 158 -0.07 20.89 3.93
N ALA A 159 0.64 21.85 3.35
CA ALA A 159 0.06 23.12 2.90
C ALA A 159 -0.46 23.07 1.45
N LEU A 160 -0.16 21.98 0.70
CA LEU A 160 -0.59 21.84 -0.69
C LEU A 160 -2.08 21.51 -0.78
N ASP A 161 -2.75 22.13 -1.75
CA ASP A 161 -4.07 21.71 -2.20
C ASP A 161 -3.90 20.53 -3.18
N LEU A 162 -3.96 19.30 -2.65
CA LEU A 162 -3.81 18.10 -3.47
C LEU A 162 -5.00 17.90 -4.41
N GLN A 163 -6.18 18.44 -4.10
CA GLN A 163 -7.34 18.34 -5.00
C GLN A 163 -7.11 19.14 -6.29
N ALA A 164 -6.33 20.22 -6.22
CA ALA A 164 -5.96 21.00 -7.40
C ALA A 164 -4.75 20.38 -8.14
N ILE A 165 -3.65 20.12 -7.43
CA ILE A 165 -2.38 19.71 -8.07
C ILE A 165 -2.33 18.21 -8.41
N GLY A 166 -2.98 17.35 -7.62
CA GLY A 166 -2.91 15.90 -7.77
C GLY A 166 -3.37 15.41 -9.15
N PRO A 167 -4.58 15.79 -9.62
CA PRO A 167 -5.06 15.42 -10.96
C PRO A 167 -4.16 15.91 -12.09
N ALA A 168 -3.55 17.09 -11.92
CA ALA A 168 -2.66 17.67 -12.93
C ALA A 168 -1.35 16.87 -13.06
N VAL A 169 -0.80 16.35 -11.95
CA VAL A 169 0.36 15.45 -11.99
C VAL A 169 -0.04 14.07 -12.51
N GLU A 170 -1.15 13.49 -11.99
CA GLU A 170 -1.64 12.17 -12.37
C GLU A 170 -1.76 12.03 -13.89
N ASN A 171 -2.35 13.05 -14.54
CA ASN A 171 -2.66 13.05 -15.97
C ASN A 171 -1.66 13.82 -16.84
N HIS A 172 -0.49 14.17 -16.26
CA HIS A 172 0.53 14.93 -17.00
C HIS A 172 1.08 14.13 -18.18
N GLN A 173 1.33 14.81 -19.32
CA GLN A 173 1.82 14.20 -20.56
C GLN A 173 3.12 13.38 -20.40
N ALA A 174 3.94 13.68 -19.40
CA ALA A 174 5.16 12.93 -19.07
C ALA A 174 4.87 11.52 -18.53
N PHE A 175 3.63 11.22 -18.15
CA PHE A 175 3.19 9.95 -17.57
C PHE A 175 2.02 9.34 -18.35
N PRO A 176 2.24 8.85 -19.58
CA PRO A 176 1.19 8.19 -20.35
C PRO A 176 0.58 7.01 -19.57
N GLY A 177 -0.73 7.06 -19.31
CA GLY A 177 -1.44 6.05 -18.51
C GLY A 177 -1.57 6.38 -17.02
N GLY A 178 -1.17 7.59 -16.62
CA GLY A 178 -1.32 8.10 -15.27
C GLY A 178 -0.25 7.61 -14.30
N VAL A 179 -0.10 8.33 -13.18
CA VAL A 179 0.92 8.11 -12.17
C VAL A 179 0.38 8.39 -10.77
N ASN A 180 0.89 7.71 -9.74
CA ASN A 180 0.70 8.14 -8.36
C ASN A 180 1.67 9.31 -8.11
N ALA A 181 1.20 10.37 -7.49
CA ALA A 181 1.98 11.57 -7.22
C ALA A 181 2.28 11.68 -5.71
N GLU A 182 3.55 11.60 -5.36
CA GLU A 182 4.02 11.73 -3.98
C GLU A 182 4.64 13.11 -3.79
N PHE A 183 4.03 13.92 -2.91
CA PHE A 183 4.54 15.22 -2.49
C PHE A 183 5.24 15.05 -1.15
N ILE A 184 6.56 15.26 -1.14
CA ILE A 184 7.41 14.90 -0.01
C ILE A 184 8.24 16.08 0.49
N LYS A 185 8.62 16.02 1.78
CA LYS A 185 9.65 16.85 2.39
C LYS A 185 10.61 15.98 3.18
N VAL A 186 11.89 16.06 2.88
CA VAL A 186 12.93 15.43 3.70
C VAL A 186 13.10 16.26 4.98
N LEU A 187 12.87 15.66 6.13
CA LEU A 187 13.00 16.31 7.44
C LEU A 187 14.45 16.19 7.96
N ASN A 188 15.05 15.03 7.78
CA ASN A 188 16.44 14.73 8.10
C ASN A 188 16.88 13.45 7.39
N ARG A 189 18.09 12.94 7.66
CA ARG A 189 18.61 11.72 7.00
C ARG A 189 17.86 10.43 7.33
N ALA A 190 16.97 10.44 8.31
CA ALA A 190 16.22 9.28 8.80
C ALA A 190 14.69 9.44 8.66
N GLU A 191 14.21 10.60 8.22
CA GLU A 191 12.78 10.90 8.23
C GLU A 191 12.37 11.75 7.02
N LEU A 192 11.24 11.42 6.42
CA LEU A 192 10.55 12.24 5.43
C LEU A 192 9.05 12.31 5.71
N GLN A 193 8.44 13.40 5.33
CA GLN A 193 6.99 13.61 5.35
C GLN A 193 6.44 13.44 3.93
N MET A 194 5.27 12.78 3.79
CA MET A 194 4.67 12.49 2.49
C MET A 194 3.15 12.65 2.53
N ARG A 195 2.61 13.26 1.48
CA ARG A 195 1.21 13.13 1.06
C ARG A 195 1.17 12.55 -0.35
N VAL A 196 0.10 11.84 -0.67
CA VAL A 196 -0.02 11.13 -1.94
C VAL A 196 -1.38 11.37 -2.59
N TRP A 197 -1.34 11.54 -3.90
CA TRP A 197 -2.48 11.44 -4.78
C TRP A 197 -2.34 10.13 -5.58
N GLU A 198 -3.17 9.15 -5.27
CA GLU A 198 -3.12 7.85 -5.96
C GLU A 198 -3.93 7.86 -7.25
N ARG A 199 -3.34 7.28 -8.29
CA ARG A 199 -3.94 7.16 -9.62
C ARG A 199 -5.31 6.47 -9.55
N GLY A 200 -6.37 7.17 -10.00
CA GLY A 200 -7.75 6.70 -10.00
C GLY A 200 -8.44 6.69 -8.64
N SER A 201 -7.75 7.03 -7.55
CA SER A 201 -8.33 7.02 -6.20
C SER A 201 -8.31 8.39 -5.51
N GLY A 202 -7.47 9.32 -5.99
CA GLY A 202 -7.32 10.62 -5.38
C GLY A 202 -6.40 10.60 -4.15
N GLU A 203 -6.55 11.59 -3.27
CA GLU A 203 -5.77 11.65 -2.03
C GLU A 203 -6.15 10.51 -1.09
N THR A 204 -5.17 9.74 -0.64
CA THR A 204 -5.34 8.65 0.33
C THR A 204 -4.49 8.89 1.58
N LEU A 205 -4.85 8.20 2.67
CA LEU A 205 -4.14 8.34 3.94
C LEU A 205 -2.76 7.68 3.95
N ALA A 206 -2.55 6.64 3.09
CA ALA A 206 -1.29 5.91 3.06
C ALA A 206 -1.14 5.08 1.79
N CYS A 207 -0.03 5.27 1.08
CA CYS A 207 0.41 4.46 -0.05
C CYS A 207 1.76 3.80 0.24
N GLY A 208 1.77 2.47 0.37
CA GLY A 208 2.98 1.72 0.72
C GLY A 208 4.02 1.72 -0.40
N THR A 209 3.60 1.58 -1.67
CA THR A 209 4.50 1.66 -2.84
C THR A 209 5.02 3.09 -3.03
N GLY A 210 4.18 4.10 -2.77
CA GLY A 210 4.58 5.51 -2.79
C GLY A 210 5.62 5.84 -1.73
N ALA A 211 5.48 5.30 -0.51
CA ALA A 211 6.48 5.45 0.55
C ALA A 211 7.83 4.85 0.14
N CYS A 212 7.83 3.65 -0.46
CA CYS A 212 9.03 3.01 -1.00
C CYS A 212 9.64 3.82 -2.15
N ALA A 213 8.84 4.30 -3.08
CA ALA A 213 9.29 5.12 -4.21
C ALA A 213 9.94 6.43 -3.72
N SER A 214 9.29 7.12 -2.76
CA SER A 214 9.79 8.36 -2.16
C SER A 214 11.14 8.15 -1.45
N ALA A 215 11.24 7.10 -0.63
CA ALA A 215 12.49 6.74 0.02
C ALA A 215 13.58 6.41 -0.99
N ALA A 216 13.28 5.60 -2.03
CA ALA A 216 14.25 5.23 -3.06
C ALA A 216 14.79 6.46 -3.80
N ALA A 217 13.92 7.40 -4.19
CA ALA A 217 14.32 8.64 -4.83
C ALA A 217 15.27 9.47 -3.96
N MET A 218 14.94 9.65 -2.67
CA MET A 218 15.72 10.48 -1.76
C MET A 218 17.01 9.80 -1.28
N ILE A 219 17.03 8.48 -1.14
CA ILE A 219 18.26 7.71 -0.88
C ILE A 219 19.22 7.84 -2.08
N SER A 220 18.70 7.67 -3.29
CA SER A 220 19.50 7.82 -4.51
C SER A 220 20.07 9.23 -4.68
N ALA A 221 19.33 10.26 -4.24
CA ALA A 221 19.80 11.65 -4.22
C ALA A 221 20.76 11.95 -3.06
N GLY A 222 21.09 11.00 -2.18
CA GLY A 222 21.96 11.18 -1.03
C GLY A 222 21.34 11.98 0.13
N LYS A 223 20.04 12.26 0.08
CA LYS A 223 19.30 13.06 1.08
C LYS A 223 18.82 12.21 2.26
N LEU A 224 18.54 10.92 2.06
CA LEU A 224 18.18 9.95 3.11
C LEU A 224 19.25 8.90 3.34
N GLY A 225 19.28 8.32 4.53
CA GLY A 225 19.97 7.08 4.82
C GLY A 225 19.24 5.87 4.23
N ARG A 226 19.86 4.68 4.25
CA ARG A 226 19.30 3.43 3.70
C ARG A 226 18.04 2.95 4.43
N GLU A 227 17.76 3.47 5.62
CA GLU A 227 16.55 3.22 6.39
C GLU A 227 15.99 4.57 6.85
N ALA A 228 14.69 4.75 6.67
CA ALA A 228 14.01 5.98 7.05
C ALA A 228 12.55 5.73 7.42
N VAL A 229 12.02 6.60 8.27
CA VAL A 229 10.60 6.69 8.58
C VAL A 229 9.93 7.63 7.56
N VAL A 230 8.84 7.15 6.99
CA VAL A 230 7.96 7.92 6.11
C VAL A 230 6.70 8.27 6.89
N HIS A 231 6.53 9.54 7.20
CA HIS A 231 5.34 10.07 7.89
C HIS A 231 4.24 10.36 6.86
N LEU A 232 3.17 9.57 6.91
CA LEU A 232 1.98 9.70 6.07
C LEU A 232 0.81 10.27 6.89
N SER A 233 -0.25 10.69 6.22
CA SER A 233 -1.47 11.17 6.91
C SER A 233 -2.11 10.11 7.81
N GLY A 234 -2.00 8.82 7.44
CA GLY A 234 -2.53 7.69 8.21
C GLY A 234 -1.59 7.12 9.26
N GLY A 235 -0.33 7.61 9.34
CA GLY A 235 0.70 7.15 10.29
C GLY A 235 2.01 6.78 9.60
N ASP A 236 2.89 6.10 10.31
CA ASP A 236 4.28 5.92 9.93
C ASP A 236 4.55 4.55 9.27
N LEU A 237 5.42 4.57 8.27
CA LEU A 237 6.05 3.39 7.69
C LEU A 237 7.56 3.51 7.84
N THR A 238 8.24 2.43 8.24
CA THR A 238 9.69 2.34 8.12
C THR A 238 10.04 1.66 6.80
N VAL A 239 10.87 2.31 6.00
CA VAL A 239 11.31 1.79 4.71
C VAL A 239 12.83 1.62 4.74
N ARG A 240 13.31 0.45 4.33
CA ARG A 240 14.73 0.13 4.24
C ARG A 240 15.08 -0.38 2.85
N TRP A 241 16.08 0.24 2.22
CA TRP A 241 16.65 -0.21 0.95
C TRP A 241 17.90 -1.05 1.22
N ASP A 242 17.77 -2.36 1.08
CA ASP A 242 18.85 -3.30 1.34
C ASP A 242 19.91 -3.21 0.24
N GLU A 243 21.15 -2.95 0.65
CA GLU A 243 22.26 -2.72 -0.28
C GLU A 243 22.69 -3.98 -1.02
N LYS A 244 22.57 -5.16 -0.37
CA LYS A 244 23.05 -6.42 -0.93
C LYS A 244 22.08 -6.99 -1.96
N SER A 245 20.80 -7.02 -1.63
CA SER A 245 19.76 -7.57 -2.50
C SER A 245 19.18 -6.54 -3.48
N GLY A 246 19.31 -5.25 -3.18
CA GLY A 246 18.65 -4.18 -3.92
C GLY A 246 17.16 -4.06 -3.63
N HIS A 247 16.59 -4.89 -2.73
CA HIS A 247 15.18 -4.89 -2.41
C HIS A 247 14.81 -3.79 -1.40
N MET A 248 13.61 -3.25 -1.58
CA MET A 248 12.96 -2.39 -0.60
C MET A 248 12.16 -3.25 0.38
N PHE A 249 12.34 -2.99 1.66
CA PHE A 249 11.55 -3.59 2.73
C PHE A 249 10.73 -2.51 3.41
N MET A 250 9.44 -2.76 3.55
CA MET A 250 8.50 -1.84 4.17
C MET A 250 7.94 -2.45 5.44
N THR A 251 8.12 -1.78 6.56
CA THR A 251 7.59 -2.17 7.87
C THR A 251 6.47 -1.24 8.28
N GLY A 252 5.35 -1.80 8.71
CA GLY A 252 4.23 -1.00 9.19
C GLY A 252 3.21 -1.81 9.99
N PRO A 253 2.30 -1.12 10.69
CA PRO A 253 1.29 -1.76 11.52
C PRO A 253 0.22 -2.46 10.67
N ALA A 254 -0.46 -3.40 11.33
CA ALA A 254 -1.68 -4.04 10.86
C ALA A 254 -2.65 -4.13 12.03
N VAL A 255 -3.87 -3.65 11.85
CA VAL A 255 -4.85 -3.52 12.93
C VAL A 255 -6.14 -4.26 12.57
N THR A 256 -6.60 -5.12 13.47
CA THR A 256 -7.95 -5.67 13.44
C THR A 256 -8.88 -4.69 14.14
N VAL A 257 -9.96 -4.28 13.45
CA VAL A 257 -10.97 -3.37 14.02
C VAL A 257 -12.04 -4.17 14.75
N PHE A 258 -12.67 -5.10 14.04
CA PHE A 258 -13.67 -6.02 14.60
C PHE A 258 -13.89 -7.25 13.71
N ASP A 259 -14.48 -8.27 14.29
CA ASP A 259 -15.07 -9.41 13.57
C ASP A 259 -16.57 -9.22 13.45
N GLY A 260 -17.14 -9.65 12.33
CA GLY A 260 -18.56 -9.55 12.06
C GLY A 260 -19.11 -10.76 11.31
N LYS A 261 -20.42 -10.83 11.26
CA LYS A 261 -21.17 -11.83 10.52
C LYS A 261 -22.19 -11.13 9.62
N LEU A 262 -22.20 -11.50 8.36
CA LEU A 262 -23.25 -11.07 7.42
C LEU A 262 -24.39 -12.05 7.50
N ASP A 263 -25.60 -11.51 7.61
CA ASP A 263 -26.81 -12.30 7.39
C ASP A 263 -26.90 -12.65 5.90
N ASP A 264 -27.43 -13.84 5.61
CA ASP A 264 -27.59 -14.35 4.24
C ASP A 264 -28.70 -13.62 3.49
#